data_665b3110ada04faef8bcfdde4b7b6832
#
_entry.id   665b3110ada04faef8bcfdde4b7b6832
#
_cell.length_a   1.000
_cell.length_b   1.000
_cell.length_c   1.000
_cell.angle_alpha   90.00
_cell.angle_beta   90.00
_cell.angle_gamma   90.00
#
_symmetry.space_group_name_H-M   'P 1'
#
loop_
_entity.id
_entity.type
_entity.pdbx_description
1 polymer ?
#
loop_
_entity_poly.entity_id
_entity_poly.type
_entity_poly.pdbx_seq_one_letter_code
_entity_poly.pdbx_strand_id
1 'polypeptide(L)'
;MKAKKKHVYISAAVVILAVAALIYFNPLAKQKKDAAEKPGGDNKIMWMVDKNGYLYYPLERENIKFRRDNYSETSSLLISKVIFESKGANIYGLLASPKSAAEQLPGIILLPGAGVSKESKLELAKNISALGAVVLVIDQRGVGETDGGFPSLDDDYARLLDSKEPYQHLMVYDALKAYDLLYSAPFVNPERIIIAGESLGGRVGVIAAAIDRRINGVLLISSAGFDFKGSGDASKDLFLKSIDSDNYISMITPRKIVMMHNAYDMAIPLSSAIRSYLKAQEPKRFVLVNDTACNHGYCSSMYDGLVESLDFLVDIKSRTILSVPDKKP
;
A
#
# COMPACT_ATOMS: atom_id res chain seq x y z
N MET A 1 32.94 -45.87 -9.63
CA MET A 1 31.50 -45.61 -9.53
C MET A 1 31.23 -44.11 -9.43
N LYS A 2 30.77 -43.45 -10.51
CA LYS A 2 30.46 -42.01 -10.54
C LYS A 2 28.95 -41.83 -10.34
N ALA A 3 28.55 -41.24 -9.20
CA ALA A 3 27.17 -40.92 -8.93
C ALA A 3 26.72 -39.75 -9.83
N LYS A 4 25.74 -39.96 -10.66
CA LYS A 4 25.08 -38.91 -11.47
C LYS A 4 24.15 -38.08 -10.57
N LYS A 5 24.46 -36.82 -10.33
CA LYS A 5 23.55 -35.87 -9.75
C LYS A 5 22.41 -35.57 -10.74
N LYS A 6 21.21 -36.02 -10.45
CA LYS A 6 20.00 -35.61 -11.17
C LYS A 6 19.63 -34.20 -10.73
N HIS A 7 19.75 -33.23 -11.63
CA HIS A 7 19.19 -31.88 -11.44
C HIS A 7 17.70 -31.96 -11.72
N VAL A 8 16.90 -31.70 -10.71
CA VAL A 8 15.45 -31.57 -10.87
C VAL A 8 15.19 -30.11 -11.24
N TYR A 9 14.89 -29.88 -12.52
CA TYR A 9 14.35 -28.58 -12.97
C TYR A 9 12.87 -28.52 -12.61
N ILE A 10 12.55 -27.84 -11.53
CA ILE A 10 11.17 -27.43 -11.25
C ILE A 10 10.91 -26.26 -12.18
N SER A 11 9.99 -26.41 -13.13
CA SER A 11 9.68 -25.36 -14.10
C SER A 11 9.09 -24.13 -13.40
N ALA A 12 9.47 -22.93 -13.87
CA ALA A 12 8.95 -21.65 -13.36
C ALA A 12 7.40 -21.60 -13.32
N ALA A 13 6.72 -22.35 -14.19
CA ALA A 13 5.28 -22.49 -14.22
C ALA A 13 4.69 -23.12 -12.94
N VAL A 14 5.40 -24.06 -12.30
CA VAL A 14 4.94 -24.72 -11.07
C VAL A 14 5.07 -23.78 -9.89
N VAL A 15 6.08 -22.91 -9.87
CA VAL A 15 6.25 -21.92 -8.79
C VAL A 15 5.22 -20.78 -8.91
N ILE A 16 4.91 -20.36 -10.14
CA ILE A 16 3.86 -19.34 -10.39
C ILE A 16 2.49 -19.87 -9.98
N LEU A 17 2.20 -21.16 -10.24
CA LEU A 17 0.97 -21.81 -9.79
C LEU A 17 0.92 -22.00 -8.26
N ALA A 18 2.06 -22.24 -7.61
CA ALA A 18 2.11 -22.36 -6.14
C ALA A 18 1.92 -21.02 -5.43
N VAL A 19 2.48 -19.92 -5.96
CA VAL A 19 2.27 -18.57 -5.43
C VAL A 19 0.86 -18.07 -5.74
N ALA A 20 0.33 -18.35 -6.92
CA ALA A 20 -1.08 -18.12 -7.24
C ALA A 20 -2.01 -18.94 -6.34
N ALA A 21 -1.68 -20.21 -6.04
CA ALA A 21 -2.45 -21.06 -5.13
C ALA A 21 -2.38 -20.59 -3.66
N LEU A 22 -1.25 -20.04 -3.21
CA LEU A 22 -1.13 -19.40 -1.89
C LEU A 22 -1.95 -18.11 -1.78
N ILE A 23 -2.14 -17.41 -2.90
CA ILE A 23 -3.03 -16.24 -3.00
C ILE A 23 -4.51 -16.70 -3.12
N TYR A 24 -4.78 -17.87 -3.73
CA TYR A 24 -6.13 -18.37 -3.99
C TYR A 24 -6.68 -19.34 -2.94
N PHE A 25 -5.84 -20.01 -2.15
CA PHE A 25 -6.26 -21.01 -1.16
C PHE A 25 -5.69 -20.70 0.22
N ASN A 26 -6.34 -19.77 0.94
CA ASN A 26 -6.22 -19.72 2.39
C ASN A 26 -7.51 -20.30 3.02
N PRO A 27 -7.54 -21.59 3.42
CA PRO A 27 -8.74 -22.23 3.95
C PRO A 27 -9.12 -21.78 5.36
N LEU A 28 -8.42 -20.80 5.94
CA LEU A 28 -8.64 -20.30 7.30
C LEU A 28 -9.31 -18.93 7.36
N ALA A 29 -9.77 -18.36 6.24
CA ALA A 29 -10.63 -17.19 6.30
C ALA A 29 -11.98 -17.59 6.91
N LYS A 30 -12.12 -17.43 8.22
CA LYS A 30 -13.42 -17.48 8.89
C LYS A 30 -14.32 -16.46 8.21
N GLN A 31 -15.32 -16.93 7.44
CA GLN A 31 -16.42 -16.11 6.99
C GLN A 31 -17.07 -15.45 8.21
N LYS A 32 -16.70 -14.21 8.50
CA LYS A 32 -17.51 -13.35 9.35
C LYS A 32 -18.73 -12.99 8.52
N LYS A 33 -19.93 -13.25 9.06
CA LYS A 33 -21.21 -12.92 8.43
C LYS A 33 -21.23 -11.48 8.03
N ASP A 34 -21.52 -11.22 6.74
CA ASP A 34 -21.79 -9.89 6.21
C ASP A 34 -22.90 -9.24 7.04
N ALA A 35 -22.60 -8.13 7.70
CA ALA A 35 -23.63 -7.29 8.29
C ALA A 35 -24.42 -6.69 7.14
N ALA A 36 -25.71 -6.99 7.06
CA ALA A 36 -26.61 -6.48 6.03
C ALA A 36 -26.65 -4.95 6.10
N GLU A 37 -26.20 -4.28 5.04
CA GLU A 37 -26.38 -2.85 4.85
C GLU A 37 -27.88 -2.55 4.74
N LYS A 38 -28.39 -1.66 5.62
CA LYS A 38 -29.74 -1.11 5.51
C LYS A 38 -29.74 0.00 4.43
N PRO A 39 -30.61 -0.03 3.43
CA PRO A 39 -30.75 1.08 2.51
C PRO A 39 -31.49 2.22 3.22
N GLY A 40 -30.80 3.30 3.51
CA GLY A 40 -31.35 4.53 4.13
C GLY A 40 -30.79 5.78 3.49
N GLY A 41 -31.62 6.42 2.65
CA GLY A 41 -31.82 7.83 2.40
C GLY A 41 -30.63 8.79 2.31
N ASP A 42 -30.24 9.09 1.14
CA ASP A 42 -29.81 10.30 0.42
C ASP A 42 -28.95 9.87 -0.77
N ASN A 43 -29.34 10.26 -1.97
CA ASN A 43 -28.69 9.88 -3.23
C ASN A 43 -27.31 10.57 -3.40
N LYS A 44 -26.42 10.50 -2.41
CA LYS A 44 -25.03 10.91 -2.53
C LYS A 44 -24.28 9.79 -3.23
N ILE A 45 -23.75 10.07 -4.44
CA ILE A 45 -22.88 9.12 -5.14
C ILE A 45 -21.70 8.80 -4.21
N MET A 46 -21.70 7.60 -3.64
CA MET A 46 -20.70 7.17 -2.68
C MET A 46 -19.41 6.70 -3.34
N TRP A 47 -19.54 6.17 -4.57
CA TRP A 47 -18.45 5.74 -5.44
C TRP A 47 -18.99 5.50 -6.86
N MET A 48 -18.14 5.57 -7.86
CA MET A 48 -18.48 5.22 -9.24
C MET A 48 -17.24 4.82 -10.04
N VAL A 49 -17.44 4.00 -11.06
CA VAL A 49 -16.45 3.75 -12.11
C VAL A 49 -16.98 4.39 -13.40
N ASP A 50 -16.18 5.24 -14.04
CA ASP A 50 -16.58 5.90 -15.28
C ASP A 50 -16.39 4.98 -16.50
N LYS A 51 -16.83 5.47 -17.67
CA LYS A 51 -16.73 4.75 -18.96
C LYS A 51 -15.29 4.42 -19.40
N ASN A 52 -14.29 5.03 -18.80
CA ASN A 52 -12.87 4.79 -19.06
C ASN A 52 -12.26 3.82 -18.05
N GLY A 53 -13.00 3.41 -17.03
CA GLY A 53 -12.56 2.55 -15.95
C GLY A 53 -11.87 3.30 -14.81
N TYR A 54 -12.08 4.61 -14.64
CA TYR A 54 -11.59 5.34 -13.49
C TYR A 54 -12.56 5.23 -12.32
N LEU A 55 -12.02 4.86 -11.16
CA LEU A 55 -12.73 4.89 -9.88
C LEU A 55 -12.74 6.31 -9.32
N TYR A 56 -13.91 6.74 -8.84
CA TYR A 56 -14.12 8.03 -8.17
C TYR A 56 -14.72 7.85 -6.80
N TYR A 57 -14.24 8.69 -5.87
CA TYR A 57 -14.81 8.93 -4.56
C TYR A 57 -14.96 10.43 -4.33
N PRO A 58 -15.96 10.87 -3.55
CA PRO A 58 -16.05 12.27 -3.10
C PRO A 58 -14.77 12.68 -2.35
N LEU A 59 -14.29 13.90 -2.61
CA LEU A 59 -13.16 14.47 -1.88
C LEU A 59 -13.57 14.87 -0.45
N GLU A 60 -14.81 15.32 -0.30
CA GLU A 60 -15.42 15.58 1.01
C GLU A 60 -15.89 14.25 1.60
N ARG A 61 -15.12 13.73 2.51
CA ARG A 61 -15.43 12.51 3.27
C ARG A 61 -15.86 12.90 4.69
N GLU A 62 -16.67 12.05 5.31
CA GLU A 62 -17.05 12.25 6.71
C GLU A 62 -15.81 12.38 7.61
N ASN A 63 -15.90 13.25 8.62
CA ASN A 63 -14.84 13.43 9.60
C ASN A 63 -14.44 12.07 10.19
N ILE A 64 -13.14 11.81 10.20
CA ILE A 64 -12.64 10.55 10.70
C ILE A 64 -12.81 10.48 12.22
N LYS A 65 -13.48 9.41 12.65
CA LYS A 65 -13.54 9.02 14.06
C LYS A 65 -12.59 7.86 14.26
N PHE A 66 -11.68 7.96 15.20
CA PHE A 66 -10.72 6.90 15.48
C PHE A 66 -10.46 6.76 16.98
N ARG A 67 -10.08 5.54 17.38
CA ARG A 67 -9.53 5.22 18.69
C ARG A 67 -8.01 5.00 18.55
N ARG A 68 -7.28 5.48 19.55
CA ARG A 68 -5.83 5.30 19.63
C ARG A 68 -5.47 4.78 21.03
N ASP A 69 -4.84 3.61 21.08
CA ASP A 69 -4.39 2.96 22.29
C ASP A 69 -2.86 2.79 22.25
N ASN A 70 -2.20 2.78 23.39
CA ASN A 70 -0.76 2.46 23.42
C ASN A 70 -0.57 0.99 23.04
N TYR A 71 0.35 0.72 22.10
CA TYR A 71 0.70 -0.63 21.68
C TYR A 71 2.07 -1.07 22.20
N SER A 72 3.09 -0.26 21.97
CA SER A 72 4.45 -0.46 22.48
C SER A 72 5.26 0.83 22.34
N GLU A 73 6.44 0.86 22.96
CA GLU A 73 7.36 1.99 22.82
C GLU A 73 8.83 1.54 22.86
N THR A 74 9.69 2.36 22.28
CA THR A 74 11.15 2.27 22.42
C THR A 74 11.66 3.53 23.12
N SER A 75 12.97 3.68 23.25
CA SER A 75 13.57 4.92 23.78
C SER A 75 13.18 6.16 22.96
N SER A 76 13.02 6.02 21.64
CA SER A 76 12.80 7.14 20.69
C SER A 76 11.43 7.14 20.02
N LEU A 77 10.72 6.01 19.96
CA LEU A 77 9.46 5.87 19.24
C LEU A 77 8.30 5.47 20.15
N LEU A 78 7.13 6.01 19.86
CA LEU A 78 5.84 5.56 20.37
C LEU A 78 5.09 4.83 19.27
N ILE A 79 4.62 3.63 19.55
CA ILE A 79 3.76 2.85 18.66
C ILE A 79 2.37 2.78 19.27
N SER A 80 1.37 3.20 18.52
CA SER A 80 -0.03 3.18 18.96
C SER A 80 -0.85 2.29 18.04
N LYS A 81 -1.75 1.51 18.61
CA LYS A 81 -2.82 0.84 17.85
C LYS A 81 -3.89 1.88 17.52
N VAL A 82 -4.28 1.95 16.27
CA VAL A 82 -5.31 2.86 15.78
C VAL A 82 -6.43 2.05 15.17
N ILE A 83 -7.67 2.42 15.45
CA ILE A 83 -8.86 1.80 14.88
C ILE A 83 -9.77 2.91 14.39
N PHE A 84 -10.14 2.87 13.11
CA PHE A 84 -11.09 3.83 12.53
C PHE A 84 -12.13 3.12 11.67
N GLU A 85 -13.29 3.74 11.57
CA GLU A 85 -14.38 3.24 10.73
C GLU A 85 -14.22 3.70 9.28
N SER A 86 -14.44 2.77 8.34
CA SER A 86 -14.44 3.03 6.91
C SER A 86 -15.49 2.15 6.23
N LYS A 87 -16.54 2.77 5.70
CA LYS A 87 -17.63 2.07 4.98
C LYS A 87 -18.10 0.78 5.68
N GLY A 88 -18.47 0.93 6.95
CA GLY A 88 -19.02 -0.16 7.76
C GLY A 88 -18.01 -1.20 8.25
N ALA A 89 -16.71 -0.98 8.04
CA ALA A 89 -15.66 -1.84 8.57
C ALA A 89 -14.77 -1.09 9.56
N ASN A 90 -14.28 -1.80 10.58
CA ASN A 90 -13.22 -1.33 11.45
C ASN A 90 -11.87 -1.61 10.80
N ILE A 91 -11.12 -0.58 10.50
CA ILE A 91 -9.77 -0.66 9.94
C ILE A 91 -8.78 -0.54 11.09
N TYR A 92 -7.92 -1.53 11.22
CA TYR A 92 -6.89 -1.59 12.25
C TYR A 92 -5.54 -1.18 11.70
N GLY A 93 -4.84 -0.33 12.44
CA GLY A 93 -3.52 0.16 12.08
C GLY A 93 -2.56 0.24 13.27
N LEU A 94 -1.28 0.38 12.95
CA LEU A 94 -0.22 0.74 13.89
C LEU A 94 0.39 2.06 13.45
N LEU A 95 0.39 3.03 14.36
CA LEU A 95 0.96 4.35 14.15
C LEU A 95 2.29 4.42 14.89
N ALA A 96 3.40 4.46 14.16
CA ALA A 96 4.73 4.72 14.71
C ALA A 96 5.04 6.21 14.60
N SER A 97 5.46 6.84 15.69
CA SER A 97 5.82 8.25 15.72
C SER A 97 7.03 8.49 16.61
N PRO A 98 7.95 9.41 16.26
CA PRO A 98 8.98 9.89 17.17
C PRO A 98 8.36 10.47 18.45
N LYS A 99 8.97 10.18 19.62
CA LYS A 99 8.52 10.71 20.93
C LYS A 99 8.75 12.21 21.08
N SER A 100 9.74 12.74 20.38
CA SER A 100 10.06 14.16 20.39
C SER A 100 10.26 14.66 18.97
N ALA A 101 9.54 15.72 18.62
CA ALA A 101 9.74 16.46 17.37
C ALA A 101 9.56 17.95 17.68
N ALA A 102 10.49 18.77 17.20
CA ALA A 102 10.41 20.23 17.36
C ALA A 102 9.44 20.88 16.36
N GLU A 103 9.03 20.15 15.34
CA GLU A 103 8.16 20.62 14.25
C GLU A 103 7.24 19.49 13.77
N GLN A 104 6.25 19.83 12.95
CA GLN A 104 5.42 18.83 12.30
C GLN A 104 6.24 17.94 11.35
N LEU A 105 6.02 16.64 11.42
CA LEU A 105 6.74 15.62 10.67
C LEU A 105 5.99 15.21 9.40
N PRO A 106 6.70 14.70 8.37
CA PRO A 106 6.05 14.03 7.25
C PRO A 106 5.17 12.87 7.72
N GLY A 107 4.04 12.67 7.03
CA GLY A 107 3.15 11.54 7.24
C GLY A 107 3.31 10.48 6.15
N ILE A 108 3.40 9.22 6.53
CA ILE A 108 3.51 8.11 5.58
C ILE A 108 2.44 7.07 5.90
N ILE A 109 1.56 6.83 4.94
CA ILE A 109 0.63 5.71 4.99
C ILE A 109 1.34 4.51 4.36
N LEU A 110 1.58 3.46 5.13
CA LEU A 110 2.23 2.24 4.66
C LEU A 110 1.17 1.17 4.40
N LEU A 111 1.03 0.76 3.15
CA LEU A 111 0.07 -0.26 2.70
C LEU A 111 0.80 -1.57 2.42
N PRO A 112 0.51 -2.64 3.18
CA PRO A 112 1.10 -3.95 2.97
C PRO A 112 0.67 -4.61 1.65
N GLY A 113 1.40 -5.64 1.25
CA GLY A 113 1.02 -6.53 0.16
C GLY A 113 -0.21 -7.40 0.49
N ALA A 114 -0.67 -8.17 -0.50
CA ALA A 114 -1.82 -9.06 -0.37
C ALA A 114 -1.63 -10.07 0.77
N GLY A 115 -2.59 -10.15 1.69
CA GLY A 115 -2.56 -11.09 2.81
C GLY A 115 -1.52 -10.81 3.90
N VAL A 116 -0.84 -9.67 3.83
CA VAL A 116 0.20 -9.28 4.80
C VAL A 116 -0.38 -8.34 5.83
N SER A 117 -0.23 -8.66 7.12
CA SER A 117 -0.74 -7.84 8.21
C SER A 117 0.17 -6.66 8.55
N LYS A 118 -0.40 -5.67 9.22
CA LYS A 118 0.32 -4.48 9.74
C LYS A 118 1.48 -4.84 10.66
N GLU A 119 1.36 -5.91 11.45
CA GLU A 119 2.42 -6.36 12.36
C GLU A 119 3.68 -6.79 11.58
N SER A 120 3.49 -7.46 10.43
CA SER A 120 4.59 -7.88 9.56
C SER A 120 5.37 -6.69 8.97
N LYS A 121 4.78 -5.49 8.97
CA LYS A 121 5.40 -4.25 8.48
C LYS A 121 5.83 -3.29 9.59
N LEU A 122 5.67 -3.69 10.84
CA LEU A 122 5.99 -2.83 11.98
C LEU A 122 7.47 -2.45 12.02
N GLU A 123 8.39 -3.36 11.70
CA GLU A 123 9.82 -3.03 11.69
C GLU A 123 10.16 -2.03 10.57
N LEU A 124 9.57 -2.18 9.37
CA LEU A 124 9.71 -1.19 8.32
C LEU A 124 9.14 0.18 8.75
N ALA A 125 7.97 0.19 9.39
CA ALA A 125 7.36 1.41 9.91
C ALA A 125 8.23 2.09 10.98
N LYS A 126 8.85 1.32 11.87
CA LYS A 126 9.81 1.83 12.87
C LYS A 126 11.07 2.42 12.21
N ASN A 127 11.63 1.73 11.21
CA ASN A 127 12.80 2.21 10.49
C ASN A 127 12.52 3.55 9.79
N ILE A 128 11.38 3.66 9.13
CA ILE A 128 10.96 4.92 8.50
C ILE A 128 10.69 6.00 9.55
N SER A 129 10.04 5.64 10.67
CA SER A 129 9.76 6.60 11.74
C SER A 129 11.03 7.10 12.44
N ALA A 130 12.05 6.26 12.57
CA ALA A 130 13.37 6.65 13.10
C ALA A 130 14.09 7.66 12.22
N LEU A 131 13.77 7.74 10.94
CA LEU A 131 14.24 8.78 10.02
C LEU A 131 13.53 10.13 10.22
N GLY A 132 12.52 10.22 11.06
CA GLY A 132 11.81 11.46 11.37
C GLY A 132 10.46 11.60 10.67
N ALA A 133 9.73 10.51 10.45
CA ALA A 133 8.37 10.53 9.91
C ALA A 133 7.35 9.93 10.91
N VAL A 134 6.09 10.28 10.74
CA VAL A 134 4.95 9.58 11.34
C VAL A 134 4.46 8.55 10.34
N VAL A 135 4.42 7.29 10.73
CA VAL A 135 4.07 6.17 9.84
C VAL A 135 2.82 5.47 10.35
N LEU A 136 1.77 5.45 9.55
CA LEU A 136 0.55 4.69 9.78
C LEU A 136 0.53 3.48 8.85
N VAL A 137 0.75 2.29 9.37
CA VAL A 137 0.54 1.04 8.64
C VAL A 137 -0.86 0.50 8.98
N ILE A 138 -1.66 0.16 7.97
CA ILE A 138 -3.01 -0.39 8.16
C ILE A 138 -3.10 -1.80 7.59
N ASP A 139 -3.92 -2.65 8.22
CA ASP A 139 -4.36 -3.89 7.59
C ASP A 139 -5.30 -3.56 6.42
N GLN A 140 -5.14 -4.27 5.31
CA GLN A 140 -6.13 -4.25 4.25
C GLN A 140 -7.36 -5.09 4.65
N ARG A 141 -8.49 -4.86 3.99
CA ARG A 141 -9.74 -5.58 4.30
C ARG A 141 -9.56 -7.09 4.25
N GLY A 142 -10.12 -7.77 5.26
CA GLY A 142 -10.03 -9.20 5.42
C GLY A 142 -8.66 -9.75 5.83
N VAL A 143 -7.73 -8.85 6.21
CA VAL A 143 -6.38 -9.21 6.68
C VAL A 143 -6.22 -8.77 8.13
N GLY A 144 -5.50 -9.56 8.92
CA GLY A 144 -5.22 -9.26 10.31
C GLY A 144 -6.49 -9.10 11.15
N GLU A 145 -6.64 -7.93 11.78
CA GLU A 145 -7.81 -7.60 12.60
C GLU A 145 -8.89 -6.83 11.82
N THR A 146 -8.58 -6.32 10.61
CA THR A 146 -9.49 -5.50 9.82
C THR A 146 -10.66 -6.32 9.29
N ASP A 147 -11.88 -5.76 9.46
CA ASP A 147 -13.11 -6.38 8.98
C ASP A 147 -13.15 -6.48 7.46
N GLY A 148 -14.03 -7.33 6.94
CA GLY A 148 -14.27 -7.50 5.52
C GLY A 148 -13.74 -8.82 4.96
N GLY A 149 -13.53 -8.87 3.65
CA GLY A 149 -13.07 -10.04 2.92
C GLY A 149 -11.89 -9.74 1.99
N PHE A 150 -11.22 -10.78 1.57
CA PHE A 150 -10.19 -10.73 0.55
C PHE A 150 -10.53 -11.76 -0.54
N PRO A 151 -11.56 -11.47 -1.37
CA PRO A 151 -12.05 -12.38 -2.39
C PRO A 151 -11.08 -12.49 -3.58
N SER A 152 -11.33 -13.49 -4.43
CA SER A 152 -10.71 -13.54 -5.76
C SER A 152 -11.14 -12.34 -6.61
N LEU A 153 -10.41 -12.04 -7.68
CA LEU A 153 -10.79 -10.96 -8.61
C LEU A 153 -12.13 -11.26 -9.30
N ASP A 154 -12.46 -12.53 -9.55
CA ASP A 154 -13.73 -12.91 -10.15
C ASP A 154 -14.89 -12.72 -9.18
N ASP A 155 -14.72 -13.06 -7.90
CA ASP A 155 -15.73 -12.81 -6.86
C ASP A 155 -15.91 -11.30 -6.62
N ASP A 156 -14.81 -10.53 -6.68
CA ASP A 156 -14.87 -9.08 -6.52
C ASP A 156 -15.53 -8.40 -7.74
N TYR A 157 -15.32 -8.94 -8.94
CA TYR A 157 -16.07 -8.54 -10.13
C TYR A 157 -17.56 -8.88 -10.02
N ALA A 158 -17.91 -10.06 -9.50
CA ALA A 158 -19.30 -10.44 -9.26
C ALA A 158 -20.01 -9.45 -8.30
N ARG A 159 -19.30 -8.92 -7.30
CA ARG A 159 -19.84 -7.86 -6.43
C ARG A 159 -20.21 -6.61 -7.21
N LEU A 160 -19.36 -6.20 -8.17
CA LEU A 160 -19.67 -5.05 -9.03
C LEU A 160 -20.93 -5.28 -9.85
N LEU A 161 -21.11 -6.48 -10.43
CA LEU A 161 -22.30 -6.85 -11.17
C LEU A 161 -23.57 -6.85 -10.29
N ASP A 162 -23.43 -7.22 -9.02
CA ASP A 162 -24.49 -7.14 -7.99
C ASP A 162 -24.71 -5.70 -7.45
N SER A 163 -24.11 -4.67 -8.07
CA SER A 163 -24.14 -3.28 -7.58
C SER A 163 -23.59 -3.09 -6.16
N LYS A 164 -22.74 -4.02 -5.72
CA LYS A 164 -21.98 -3.92 -4.46
C LYS A 164 -20.60 -3.38 -4.77
N GLU A 165 -20.11 -2.53 -3.87
CA GLU A 165 -18.76 -1.99 -4.02
C GLU A 165 -17.68 -3.09 -3.88
N PRO A 166 -16.79 -3.25 -4.88
CA PRO A 166 -15.70 -4.23 -4.81
C PRO A 166 -14.75 -4.00 -3.63
N TYR A 167 -14.22 -5.07 -3.05
CA TYR A 167 -13.25 -4.95 -1.96
C TYR A 167 -11.96 -4.24 -2.38
N GLN A 168 -11.52 -4.40 -3.63
CA GLN A 168 -10.38 -3.65 -4.17
C GLN A 168 -10.65 -2.13 -4.16
N HIS A 169 -11.89 -1.69 -4.43
CA HIS A 169 -12.27 -0.28 -4.30
C HIS A 169 -12.33 0.16 -2.83
N LEU A 170 -12.90 -0.68 -1.96
CA LEU A 170 -12.95 -0.40 -0.53
C LEU A 170 -11.56 -0.23 0.08
N MET A 171 -10.54 -1.00 -0.35
CA MET A 171 -9.14 -0.83 0.07
C MET A 171 -8.59 0.55 -0.33
N VAL A 172 -8.95 1.06 -1.51
CA VAL A 172 -8.62 2.42 -1.94
C VAL A 172 -9.26 3.45 -1.01
N TYR A 173 -10.54 3.26 -0.68
CA TYR A 173 -11.24 4.16 0.24
C TYR A 173 -10.64 4.14 1.65
N ASP A 174 -10.22 2.97 2.14
CA ASP A 174 -9.53 2.83 3.43
C ASP A 174 -8.21 3.59 3.47
N ALA A 175 -7.45 3.57 2.36
CA ALA A 175 -6.23 4.36 2.21
C ALA A 175 -6.52 5.88 2.22
N LEU A 176 -7.64 6.31 1.60
CA LEU A 176 -8.10 7.70 1.67
C LEU A 176 -8.52 8.11 3.08
N LYS A 177 -9.17 7.22 3.85
CA LYS A 177 -9.51 7.46 5.26
C LYS A 177 -8.26 7.47 6.15
N ALA A 178 -7.25 6.64 5.87
CA ALA A 178 -5.95 6.70 6.54
C ALA A 178 -5.24 8.04 6.28
N TYR A 179 -5.38 8.58 5.06
CA TYR A 179 -4.90 9.93 4.74
C TYR A 179 -5.62 10.97 5.59
N ASP A 180 -6.95 10.95 5.68
CA ASP A 180 -7.72 11.90 6.49
C ASP A 180 -7.30 11.86 7.97
N LEU A 181 -6.94 10.67 8.50
CA LEU A 181 -6.44 10.52 9.86
C LEU A 181 -5.11 11.26 10.04
N LEU A 182 -4.13 11.02 9.17
CA LEU A 182 -2.84 11.69 9.26
C LEU A 182 -2.96 13.19 9.00
N TYR A 183 -3.82 13.59 8.05
CA TYR A 183 -4.08 14.99 7.73
C TYR A 183 -4.66 15.77 8.94
N SER A 184 -5.46 15.11 9.75
CA SER A 184 -6.06 15.72 10.97
C SER A 184 -5.11 15.72 12.17
N ALA A 185 -3.99 15.01 12.12
CA ALA A 185 -3.07 14.87 13.24
C ALA A 185 -2.20 16.13 13.41
N PRO A 186 -2.21 16.82 14.56
CA PRO A 186 -1.55 18.12 14.72
C PRO A 186 -0.01 18.06 14.65
N PHE A 187 0.57 16.87 14.78
CA PHE A 187 2.02 16.62 14.70
C PHE A 187 2.48 16.16 13.31
N VAL A 188 1.55 16.07 12.34
CA VAL A 188 1.84 15.75 10.95
C VAL A 188 1.76 17.00 10.09
N ASN A 189 2.73 17.19 9.20
CA ASN A 189 2.67 18.24 8.20
C ASN A 189 1.75 17.80 7.05
N PRO A 190 0.59 18.46 6.86
CA PRO A 190 -0.41 18.05 5.87
C PRO A 190 0.08 18.17 4.42
N GLU A 191 1.09 19.01 4.17
CA GLU A 191 1.72 19.18 2.84
C GLU A 191 2.82 18.16 2.55
N ARG A 192 3.05 17.21 3.47
CA ARG A 192 4.11 16.19 3.36
C ARG A 192 3.59 14.79 3.69
N ILE A 193 2.37 14.49 3.24
CA ILE A 193 1.75 13.16 3.41
C ILE A 193 1.83 12.37 2.11
N ILE A 194 2.44 11.19 2.16
CA ILE A 194 2.55 10.28 1.02
C ILE A 194 1.98 8.90 1.34
N ILE A 195 1.78 8.10 0.30
CA ILE A 195 1.51 6.67 0.44
C ILE A 195 2.74 5.88 -0.01
N ALA A 196 3.22 5.00 0.87
CA ALA A 196 4.18 3.95 0.55
C ALA A 196 3.42 2.62 0.49
N GLY A 197 3.60 1.81 -0.55
CA GLY A 197 2.88 0.55 -0.66
C GLY A 197 3.70 -0.55 -1.30
N GLU A 198 3.55 -1.76 -0.75
CA GLU A 198 4.16 -2.96 -1.30
C GLU A 198 3.15 -3.74 -2.15
N SER A 199 3.57 -4.22 -3.33
CA SER A 199 2.77 -5.13 -4.15
C SER A 199 1.34 -4.58 -4.37
N LEU A 200 0.30 -5.26 -3.89
CA LEU A 200 -1.09 -4.78 -3.90
C LEU A 200 -1.22 -3.39 -3.24
N GLY A 201 -0.55 -3.17 -2.10
CA GLY A 201 -0.57 -1.87 -1.42
C GLY A 201 -0.03 -0.73 -2.29
N GLY A 202 0.96 -0.99 -3.15
CA GLY A 202 1.45 -0.03 -4.13
C GLY A 202 0.40 0.33 -5.18
N ARG A 203 -0.36 -0.66 -5.70
CA ARG A 203 -1.47 -0.40 -6.64
C ARG A 203 -2.57 0.44 -5.99
N VAL A 204 -3.00 0.05 -4.79
CA VAL A 204 -3.99 0.80 -4.00
C VAL A 204 -3.51 2.23 -3.76
N GLY A 205 -2.24 2.41 -3.39
CA GLY A 205 -1.64 3.71 -3.11
C GLY A 205 -1.65 4.65 -4.32
N VAL A 206 -1.32 4.15 -5.52
CA VAL A 206 -1.38 4.94 -6.77
C VAL A 206 -2.81 5.39 -7.06
N ILE A 207 -3.79 4.48 -6.94
CA ILE A 207 -5.19 4.80 -7.22
C ILE A 207 -5.71 5.84 -6.21
N ALA A 208 -5.43 5.65 -4.91
CA ALA A 208 -5.80 6.61 -3.87
C ALA A 208 -5.19 8.01 -4.12
N ALA A 209 -3.89 8.06 -4.46
CA ALA A 209 -3.21 9.31 -4.77
C ALA A 209 -3.72 9.97 -6.07
N ALA A 210 -4.16 9.20 -7.05
CA ALA A 210 -4.78 9.75 -8.25
C ALA A 210 -6.16 10.37 -7.97
N ILE A 211 -6.94 9.77 -7.07
CA ILE A 211 -8.25 10.27 -6.64
C ILE A 211 -8.10 11.51 -5.76
N ASP A 212 -7.22 11.46 -4.75
CA ASP A 212 -7.02 12.59 -3.83
C ASP A 212 -5.67 13.27 -4.08
N ARG A 213 -5.73 14.40 -4.76
CA ARG A 213 -4.53 15.17 -5.14
C ARG A 213 -3.81 15.83 -3.97
N ARG A 214 -4.36 15.82 -2.77
CA ARG A 214 -3.70 16.30 -1.55
C ARG A 214 -2.61 15.34 -1.06
N ILE A 215 -2.64 14.07 -1.52
CA ILE A 215 -1.56 13.11 -1.26
C ILE A 215 -0.35 13.52 -2.09
N ASN A 216 0.77 13.88 -1.44
CA ASN A 216 1.90 14.59 -2.05
C ASN A 216 2.82 13.72 -2.91
N GLY A 217 2.70 12.40 -2.85
CA GLY A 217 3.50 11.48 -3.66
C GLY A 217 3.26 10.03 -3.33
N VAL A 218 3.92 9.14 -4.08
CA VAL A 218 3.77 7.68 -3.90
C VAL A 218 5.13 7.00 -3.97
N LEU A 219 5.38 6.06 -3.05
CA LEU A 219 6.48 5.10 -3.10
C LEU A 219 5.90 3.71 -3.36
N LEU A 220 6.22 3.12 -4.50
CA LEU A 220 5.89 1.73 -4.81
C LEU A 220 7.09 0.85 -4.51
N ILE A 221 6.88 -0.23 -3.76
CA ILE A 221 7.89 -1.24 -3.45
C ILE A 221 7.42 -2.56 -4.02
N SER A 222 8.20 -3.18 -4.90
CA SER A 222 7.85 -4.48 -5.52
C SER A 222 6.42 -4.49 -6.06
N SER A 223 6.04 -3.45 -6.81
CA SER A 223 4.68 -3.25 -7.31
C SER A 223 4.66 -2.87 -8.77
N ALA A 224 3.61 -3.27 -9.49
CA ALA A 224 3.32 -2.91 -10.86
C ALA A 224 1.83 -3.04 -11.16
N GLY A 225 1.37 -2.43 -12.26
CA GLY A 225 0.06 -2.68 -12.82
C GLY A 225 -0.03 -4.04 -13.52
N PHE A 226 -1.24 -4.38 -13.98
CA PHE A 226 -1.55 -5.69 -14.57
C PHE A 226 -1.10 -5.85 -16.03
N ASP A 227 -0.70 -4.78 -16.73
CA ASP A 227 -0.50 -4.79 -18.19
C ASP A 227 -1.73 -5.34 -18.94
N PHE A 228 -2.89 -4.88 -18.54
CA PHE A 228 -4.16 -5.42 -18.98
C PHE A 228 -4.42 -5.14 -20.47
N LYS A 229 -4.75 -6.19 -21.23
CA LYS A 229 -4.96 -6.12 -22.70
C LYS A 229 -6.42 -6.32 -23.15
N GLY A 230 -7.34 -6.43 -22.22
CA GLY A 230 -8.74 -6.72 -22.45
C GLY A 230 -9.10 -8.19 -22.20
N SER A 231 -10.30 -8.42 -21.66
CA SER A 231 -10.85 -9.76 -21.39
C SER A 231 -11.81 -10.23 -22.50
N GLY A 232 -12.26 -9.32 -23.35
CA GLY A 232 -13.37 -9.54 -24.28
C GLY A 232 -14.76 -9.25 -23.70
N ASP A 233 -14.85 -8.97 -22.38
CA ASP A 233 -16.04 -8.52 -21.68
C ASP A 233 -15.86 -7.04 -21.26
N ALA A 234 -16.64 -6.15 -21.82
CA ALA A 234 -16.50 -4.71 -21.58
C ALA A 234 -16.71 -4.33 -20.11
N SER A 235 -17.61 -5.00 -19.38
CA SER A 235 -17.87 -4.74 -17.97
C SER A 235 -16.70 -5.20 -17.10
N LYS A 236 -16.14 -6.39 -17.39
CA LYS A 236 -14.96 -6.91 -16.72
C LYS A 236 -13.75 -6.05 -17.01
N ASP A 237 -13.63 -5.53 -18.23
CA ASP A 237 -12.55 -4.62 -18.62
C ASP A 237 -12.60 -3.31 -17.83
N LEU A 238 -13.80 -2.74 -17.61
CA LEU A 238 -13.97 -1.55 -16.77
C LEU A 238 -13.58 -1.82 -15.30
N PHE A 239 -14.00 -2.96 -14.76
CA PHE A 239 -13.62 -3.38 -13.42
C PHE A 239 -12.08 -3.51 -13.29
N LEU A 240 -11.45 -4.26 -14.18
CA LEU A 240 -10.00 -4.48 -14.13
C LEU A 240 -9.22 -3.18 -14.30
N LYS A 241 -9.65 -2.26 -15.17
CA LYS A 241 -9.08 -0.93 -15.31
C LYS A 241 -9.22 -0.10 -14.03
N SER A 242 -10.35 -0.24 -13.32
CA SER A 242 -10.61 0.54 -12.10
C SER A 242 -9.72 0.17 -10.93
N ILE A 243 -9.11 -1.01 -10.97
CA ILE A 243 -8.18 -1.52 -9.95
C ILE A 243 -6.73 -1.67 -10.45
N ASP A 244 -6.45 -1.27 -11.69
CA ASP A 244 -5.10 -1.30 -12.26
C ASP A 244 -4.39 0.04 -12.08
N SER A 245 -3.31 0.06 -11.29
CA SER A 245 -2.50 1.27 -11.07
C SER A 245 -1.94 1.87 -12.36
N ASP A 246 -1.73 1.08 -13.41
CA ASP A 246 -1.25 1.55 -14.71
C ASP A 246 -2.21 2.52 -15.40
N ASN A 247 -3.50 2.45 -15.06
CA ASN A 247 -4.52 3.37 -15.55
C ASN A 247 -4.43 4.75 -14.88
N TYR A 248 -3.81 4.84 -13.68
CA TYR A 248 -3.79 6.04 -12.84
C TYR A 248 -2.40 6.67 -12.70
N ILE A 249 -1.34 5.92 -12.91
CA ILE A 249 0.03 6.31 -12.54
C ILE A 249 0.49 7.63 -13.18
N SER A 250 0.04 7.92 -14.40
CA SER A 250 0.31 9.18 -15.08
C SER A 250 -0.38 10.39 -14.44
N MET A 251 -1.43 10.18 -13.63
CA MET A 251 -2.19 11.25 -12.95
C MET A 251 -1.48 11.75 -11.68
N ILE A 252 -0.40 11.10 -11.26
CA ILE A 252 0.37 11.53 -10.08
C ILE A 252 1.09 12.85 -10.36
N THR A 253 1.56 13.09 -11.57
CA THR A 253 2.21 14.36 -11.94
C THR A 253 1.33 15.59 -11.61
N PRO A 254 1.90 16.73 -11.15
CA PRO A 254 3.33 17.02 -10.93
C PRO A 254 3.89 16.54 -9.58
N ARG A 255 3.14 15.74 -8.84
CA ARG A 255 3.60 15.12 -7.58
C ARG A 255 4.62 14.03 -7.88
N LYS A 256 5.45 13.75 -6.89
CA LYS A 256 6.58 12.82 -7.03
C LYS A 256 6.14 11.36 -6.93
N ILE A 257 6.77 10.50 -7.72
CA ILE A 257 6.61 9.05 -7.65
C ILE A 257 7.98 8.37 -7.62
N VAL A 258 8.12 7.38 -6.76
CA VAL A 258 9.29 6.50 -6.74
C VAL A 258 8.83 5.05 -6.88
N MET A 259 9.48 4.29 -7.74
CA MET A 259 9.34 2.83 -7.82
C MET A 259 10.66 2.19 -7.39
N MET A 260 10.61 1.40 -6.32
CA MET A 260 11.72 0.62 -5.80
C MET A 260 11.46 -0.88 -6.05
N HIS A 261 12.37 -1.53 -6.76
CA HIS A 261 12.15 -2.91 -7.21
C HIS A 261 13.43 -3.73 -7.17
N ASN A 262 13.29 -5.02 -6.80
CA ASN A 262 14.41 -5.95 -6.89
C ASN A 262 14.46 -6.63 -8.25
N ALA A 263 15.64 -6.74 -8.84
CA ALA A 263 15.84 -7.41 -10.13
C ALA A 263 15.40 -8.89 -10.12
N TYR A 264 15.45 -9.52 -8.95
CA TYR A 264 15.10 -10.93 -8.72
C TYR A 264 13.74 -11.12 -8.06
N ASP A 265 12.84 -10.12 -8.12
CA ASP A 265 11.50 -10.27 -7.60
C ASP A 265 10.76 -11.43 -8.27
N MET A 266 10.38 -12.43 -7.47
CA MET A 266 9.79 -13.68 -7.97
C MET A 266 8.27 -13.55 -8.18
N ALA A 267 7.61 -12.58 -7.57
CA ALA A 267 6.17 -12.38 -7.68
C ALA A 267 5.82 -11.38 -8.79
N ILE A 268 6.58 -10.30 -8.90
CA ILE A 268 6.37 -9.25 -9.92
C ILE A 268 7.66 -9.11 -10.74
N PRO A 269 7.68 -9.58 -12.00
CA PRO A 269 8.85 -9.45 -12.85
C PRO A 269 9.31 -8.00 -13.01
N LEU A 270 10.62 -7.76 -13.02
CA LEU A 270 11.22 -6.45 -13.26
C LEU A 270 10.66 -5.77 -14.52
N SER A 271 10.41 -6.54 -15.58
CA SER A 271 9.81 -6.02 -16.81
C SER A 271 8.42 -5.41 -16.60
N SER A 272 7.64 -5.93 -15.65
CA SER A 272 6.34 -5.37 -15.29
C SER A 272 6.49 -4.04 -14.55
N ALA A 273 7.43 -3.96 -13.61
CA ALA A 273 7.74 -2.71 -12.90
C ALA A 273 8.24 -1.63 -13.87
N ILE A 274 9.13 -1.98 -14.81
CA ILE A 274 9.63 -1.06 -15.83
C ILE A 274 8.48 -0.56 -16.72
N ARG A 275 7.55 -1.42 -17.15
CA ARG A 275 6.37 -0.98 -17.94
C ARG A 275 5.53 0.02 -17.20
N SER A 276 5.21 -0.24 -15.93
CA SER A 276 4.46 0.71 -15.10
C SER A 276 5.23 2.03 -14.92
N TYR A 277 6.55 1.96 -14.66
CA TYR A 277 7.39 3.14 -14.54
C TYR A 277 7.41 4.01 -15.80
N LEU A 278 7.42 3.40 -16.98
CA LEU A 278 7.41 4.12 -18.25
C LEU A 278 6.10 4.89 -18.48
N LYS A 279 4.98 4.44 -17.88
CA LYS A 279 3.69 5.15 -17.90
C LYS A 279 3.63 6.34 -16.93
N ALA A 280 4.44 6.31 -15.87
CA ALA A 280 4.54 7.44 -14.95
C ALA A 280 5.16 8.67 -15.65
N GLN A 281 4.71 9.88 -15.26
CA GLN A 281 5.27 11.15 -15.74
C GLN A 281 6.25 11.72 -14.71
N GLU A 282 7.10 12.66 -15.15
CA GLU A 282 8.02 13.39 -14.25
C GLU A 282 7.23 14.25 -13.23
N PRO A 283 7.77 14.44 -12.01
CA PRO A 283 9.06 13.95 -11.48
C PRO A 283 8.97 12.52 -10.94
N LYS A 284 9.81 11.62 -11.45
CA LYS A 284 9.82 10.21 -11.07
C LYS A 284 11.23 9.66 -10.86
N ARG A 285 11.36 8.60 -10.04
CA ARG A 285 12.61 7.86 -9.85
C ARG A 285 12.36 6.37 -9.88
N PHE A 286 13.34 5.62 -10.39
CA PHE A 286 13.38 4.16 -10.30
C PHE A 286 14.60 3.74 -9.50
N VAL A 287 14.39 3.02 -8.41
CA VAL A 287 15.46 2.46 -7.57
C VAL A 287 15.52 0.97 -7.81
N LEU A 288 16.55 0.53 -8.51
CA LEU A 288 16.79 -0.89 -8.78
C LEU A 288 17.72 -1.46 -7.70
N VAL A 289 17.27 -2.53 -7.06
CA VAL A 289 18.07 -3.33 -6.13
C VAL A 289 18.40 -4.65 -6.79
N ASN A 290 19.60 -5.16 -6.52
CA ASN A 290 20.11 -6.38 -7.13
C ASN A 290 20.54 -7.35 -6.01
N ASP A 291 19.58 -8.05 -5.43
CA ASP A 291 19.78 -8.96 -4.31
C ASP A 291 19.00 -10.27 -4.54
N THR A 292 19.74 -11.37 -4.74
CA THR A 292 19.16 -12.70 -4.97
C THR A 292 18.44 -13.27 -3.75
N ALA A 293 18.68 -12.76 -2.56
CA ALA A 293 17.99 -13.16 -1.33
C ALA A 293 16.66 -12.43 -1.11
N CYS A 294 16.43 -11.34 -1.86
CA CYS A 294 15.23 -10.53 -1.76
C CYS A 294 14.17 -11.01 -2.76
N ASN A 295 13.25 -11.85 -2.32
CA ASN A 295 12.30 -12.49 -3.22
C ASN A 295 11.13 -11.59 -3.64
N HIS A 296 10.56 -10.81 -2.72
CA HIS A 296 9.42 -9.92 -2.97
C HIS A 296 9.17 -8.99 -1.80
N GLY A 297 8.68 -7.78 -2.07
CA GLY A 297 8.44 -6.75 -1.06
C GLY A 297 9.72 -6.07 -0.60
N TYR A 298 9.64 -5.36 0.53
CA TYR A 298 10.79 -4.70 1.13
C TYR A 298 11.74 -5.70 1.79
N CYS A 299 13.03 -5.52 1.56
CA CYS A 299 14.11 -6.25 2.21
C CYS A 299 15.24 -5.30 2.65
N SER A 300 16.12 -5.77 3.53
CA SER A 300 17.16 -4.92 4.13
C SER A 300 18.12 -4.27 3.13
N SER A 301 18.40 -4.93 2.00
CA SER A 301 19.22 -4.38 0.92
C SER A 301 18.58 -3.17 0.21
N MET A 302 17.30 -2.91 0.45
CA MET A 302 16.58 -1.74 -0.06
C MET A 302 16.72 -0.49 0.84
N TYR A 303 17.38 -0.59 2.00
CA TYR A 303 17.36 0.48 3.01
C TYR A 303 17.91 1.81 2.50
N ASP A 304 19.07 1.81 1.86
CA ASP A 304 19.67 3.05 1.33
C ASP A 304 18.77 3.69 0.26
N GLY A 305 18.24 2.87 -0.66
CA GLY A 305 17.27 3.32 -1.66
C GLY A 305 15.96 3.82 -1.04
N LEU A 306 15.53 3.27 0.10
CA LEU A 306 14.37 3.78 0.85
C LEU A 306 14.65 5.18 1.42
N VAL A 307 15.82 5.39 2.03
CA VAL A 307 16.22 6.70 2.57
C VAL A 307 16.25 7.76 1.47
N GLU A 308 16.90 7.47 0.33
CA GLU A 308 16.95 8.36 -0.82
C GLU A 308 15.55 8.62 -1.43
N SER A 309 14.69 7.61 -1.45
CA SER A 309 13.31 7.72 -1.93
C SER A 309 12.47 8.65 -1.05
N LEU A 310 12.58 8.50 0.26
CA LEU A 310 11.87 9.33 1.23
C LEU A 310 12.38 10.76 1.24
N ASP A 311 13.71 10.96 1.09
CA ASP A 311 14.28 12.29 0.94
C ASP A 311 13.74 12.99 -0.32
N PHE A 312 13.72 12.29 -1.45
CA PHE A 312 13.13 12.82 -2.67
C PHE A 312 11.64 13.15 -2.52
N LEU A 313 10.85 12.28 -1.87
CA LEU A 313 9.39 12.43 -1.79
C LEU A 313 8.95 13.50 -0.79
N VAL A 314 9.54 13.50 0.40
CA VAL A 314 9.07 14.29 1.56
C VAL A 314 10.19 15.04 2.31
N ASP A 315 11.37 15.18 1.73
CA ASP A 315 12.48 15.93 2.32
C ASP A 315 12.85 15.43 3.73
N ILE A 316 12.89 14.11 3.94
CA ILE A 316 13.42 13.52 5.15
C ILE A 316 14.94 13.74 5.13
N LYS A 317 15.38 14.90 5.58
CA LYS A 317 16.80 15.10 5.81
C LYS A 317 17.24 14.12 6.86
N SER A 318 18.30 13.37 6.57
CA SER A 318 18.97 12.51 7.52
C SER A 318 19.49 13.35 8.70
N ARG A 319 18.59 13.69 9.64
CA ARG A 319 18.93 14.38 10.90
C ARG A 319 19.70 13.47 11.86
N THR A 320 20.02 12.25 11.44
CA THR A 320 20.59 11.19 12.27
C THR A 320 22.11 11.30 12.44
N ILE A 321 22.77 12.37 12.01
CA ILE A 321 24.24 12.54 12.17
C ILE A 321 24.62 13.59 13.24
N LEU A 322 23.73 13.97 14.13
CA LEU A 322 24.08 14.95 15.17
C LEU A 322 23.78 14.46 16.60
N SER A 323 24.21 13.27 16.99
CA SER A 323 24.42 12.96 18.41
C SER A 323 25.18 11.65 18.62
N VAL A 324 26.37 11.53 18.06
CA VAL A 324 27.41 10.73 18.68
C VAL A 324 28.19 11.69 19.60
N PRO A 325 28.06 11.61 20.92
CA PRO A 325 28.96 12.38 21.77
C PRO A 325 30.35 11.83 21.52
N ASP A 326 31.25 12.68 21.04
CA ASP A 326 32.71 12.41 21.06
C ASP A 326 33.10 11.88 22.44
N LYS A 327 33.35 10.60 22.51
CA LYS A 327 34.16 10.08 23.61
C LYS A 327 35.55 10.63 23.38
N LYS A 328 35.88 11.74 24.06
CA LYS A 328 37.26 12.12 24.25
C LYS A 328 37.97 11.08 25.11
N PRO A 329 39.24 10.81 24.82
CA PRO A 329 40.05 9.77 25.41
C PRO A 329 40.29 9.93 26.92
#